data_a7541c8c98f98e0da7b4d75b3e9c566d
#
_entry.id   a7541c8c98f98e0da7b4d75b3e9c566d
#
_cell.length_a   1.000
_cell.length_b   1.000
_cell.length_c   1.000
_cell.angle_alpha   90.00
_cell.angle_beta   90.00
_cell.angle_gamma   90.00
#
_symmetry.space_group_name_H-M   'P 1'
#
loop_
_entity.id
_entity.type
_entity.pdbx_description
1 polymer ?
#
loop_
_entity_poly.entity_id
_entity_poly.type
_entity_poly.pdbx_seq_one_letter_code
_entity_poly.pdbx_strand_id
1 'polypeptide(L)'
;MTEKMPPVPPVGLADRGAAFWHTVHATWILNADESELVTECCRLLDTVEQLQEVLTRDGLLTTGSVGQPRAHPALAELRGSRLLLGRLLSQLALPDPADGVMSSPASARARKAARARWGPRAS
;
A
#
# COMPACT_ATOMS: atom_id res chain seq x y z
N MET A 1 6.34 30.10 -8.92
CA MET A 1 6.37 28.87 -8.14
C MET A 1 5.32 27.91 -8.68
N THR A 2 5.76 26.81 -9.19
CA THR A 2 4.84 25.83 -9.78
C THR A 2 4.32 24.91 -8.69
N GLU A 3 2.99 24.83 -8.60
CA GLU A 3 2.37 23.83 -7.75
C GLU A 3 2.70 22.45 -8.28
N LYS A 4 3.17 21.57 -7.40
CA LYS A 4 3.33 20.18 -7.75
C LYS A 4 1.96 19.55 -7.92
N MET A 5 1.73 18.99 -9.08
CA MET A 5 0.54 18.18 -9.30
C MET A 5 0.59 16.94 -8.43
N PRO A 6 -0.54 16.47 -7.90
CA PRO A 6 -0.57 15.21 -7.17
C PRO A 6 -0.06 14.08 -8.05
N PRO A 7 0.65 13.10 -7.48
CA PRO A 7 1.10 11.95 -8.26
C PRO A 7 -0.07 11.22 -8.90
N VAL A 8 0.16 10.73 -10.10
CA VAL A 8 -0.85 9.96 -10.84
C VAL A 8 -0.81 8.52 -10.31
N PRO A 9 -1.96 7.92 -9.99
CA PRO A 9 -1.96 6.53 -9.53
C PRO A 9 -1.48 5.58 -10.62
N PRO A 10 -0.88 4.44 -10.22
CA PRO A 10 -0.49 3.42 -11.18
C PRO A 10 -1.67 2.93 -12.02
N VAL A 11 -1.39 2.59 -13.26
CA VAL A 11 -2.40 2.04 -14.16
C VAL A 11 -2.89 0.69 -13.64
N GLY A 12 -4.19 0.45 -13.72
CA GLY A 12 -4.77 -0.84 -13.41
C GLY A 12 -5.24 -1.02 -11.99
N LEU A 13 -5.18 0.02 -11.15
CA LEU A 13 -5.73 -0.07 -9.80
C LEU A 13 -7.26 -0.12 -9.84
N ALA A 14 -7.83 -1.01 -9.04
CA ALA A 14 -9.26 -1.05 -8.77
C ALA A 14 -9.61 -0.08 -7.63
N ASP A 15 -10.87 -0.08 -7.20
CA ASP A 15 -11.37 0.93 -6.27
C ASP A 15 -10.61 1.00 -4.96
N ARG A 16 -10.32 -0.15 -4.36
CA ARG A 16 -9.67 -0.18 -3.05
C ARG A 16 -8.23 0.29 -3.11
N GLY A 17 -7.49 -0.17 -4.12
CA GLY A 17 -6.11 0.26 -4.32
C GLY A 17 -6.02 1.75 -4.66
N ALA A 18 -6.90 2.22 -5.52
CA ALA A 18 -6.96 3.65 -5.87
C ALA A 18 -7.32 4.51 -4.66
N ALA A 19 -8.26 4.08 -3.85
CA ALA A 19 -8.65 4.80 -2.64
C ALA A 19 -7.47 4.94 -1.67
N PHE A 20 -6.73 3.87 -1.46
CA PHE A 20 -5.54 3.91 -0.62
C PHE A 20 -4.47 4.84 -1.18
N TRP A 21 -4.23 4.78 -2.49
CA TRP A 21 -3.30 5.68 -3.16
C TRP A 21 -3.64 7.15 -2.89
N HIS A 22 -4.89 7.52 -3.11
CA HIS A 22 -5.33 8.90 -2.91
C HIS A 22 -5.25 9.33 -1.45
N THR A 23 -5.63 8.46 -0.53
CA THR A 23 -5.54 8.74 0.91
C THR A 23 -4.09 9.00 1.34
N VAL A 24 -3.18 8.15 0.90
CA VAL A 24 -1.77 8.28 1.27
C VAL A 24 -1.18 9.57 0.71
N HIS A 25 -1.39 9.84 -0.57
CA HIS A 25 -0.82 11.02 -1.21
C HIS A 25 -1.49 12.33 -0.81
N ALA A 26 -2.69 12.28 -0.25
CA ALA A 26 -3.33 13.44 0.35
C ALA A 26 -2.77 13.75 1.74
N THR A 27 -2.19 12.76 2.40
CA THR A 27 -1.79 12.85 3.81
C THR A 27 -0.28 12.96 4.00
N TRP A 28 0.51 12.27 3.18
CA TRP A 28 1.97 12.21 3.35
C TRP A 28 2.70 12.58 2.08
N ILE A 29 3.92 13.08 2.26
CA ILE A 29 4.86 13.28 1.17
C ILE A 29 5.87 12.14 1.24
N LEU A 30 5.98 11.37 0.17
CA LEU A 30 6.75 10.13 0.14
C LEU A 30 8.05 10.30 -0.64
N ASN A 31 9.07 9.54 -0.23
CA ASN A 31 10.27 9.37 -1.06
C ASN A 31 10.04 8.25 -2.09
N ALA A 32 11.03 7.98 -2.93
CA ALA A 32 10.91 7.00 -4.00
C ALA A 32 10.65 5.58 -3.49
N ASP A 33 11.33 5.18 -2.42
CA ASP A 33 11.17 3.85 -1.83
C ASP A 33 9.78 3.68 -1.25
N GLU A 34 9.29 4.70 -0.57
CA GLU A 34 7.95 4.68 0.00
C GLU A 34 6.88 4.65 -1.09
N SER A 35 7.09 5.38 -2.19
CA SER A 35 6.18 5.35 -3.33
C SER A 35 6.07 3.96 -3.93
N GLU A 36 7.18 3.23 -4.02
CA GLU A 36 7.17 1.85 -4.50
C GLU A 36 6.42 0.93 -3.54
N LEU A 37 6.64 1.07 -2.24
CA LEU A 37 5.92 0.30 -1.22
C LEU A 37 4.42 0.58 -1.29
N VAL A 38 4.02 1.84 -1.42
CA VAL A 38 2.60 2.21 -1.53
C VAL A 38 1.99 1.62 -2.78
N THR A 39 2.69 1.64 -3.91
CA THR A 39 2.22 1.03 -5.15
C THR A 39 1.95 -0.45 -4.96
N GLU A 40 2.87 -1.18 -4.34
CA GLU A 40 2.68 -2.60 -4.07
C GLU A 40 1.54 -2.86 -3.08
N CYS A 41 1.39 -2.03 -2.06
CA CYS A 41 0.25 -2.11 -1.15
C CYS A 41 -1.08 -1.91 -1.88
N CYS A 42 -1.15 -0.95 -2.79
CA CYS A 42 -2.36 -0.73 -3.59
C CYS A 42 -2.73 -1.94 -4.42
N ARG A 43 -1.76 -2.57 -5.09
CA ARG A 43 -1.99 -3.77 -5.88
C ARG A 43 -2.43 -4.95 -5.02
N LEU A 44 -1.80 -5.12 -3.85
CA LEU A 44 -2.18 -6.17 -2.90
C LEU A 44 -3.58 -5.95 -2.34
N LEU A 45 -3.96 -4.71 -2.05
CA LEU A 45 -5.31 -4.40 -1.59
C LEU A 45 -6.35 -4.83 -2.61
N ASP A 46 -6.09 -4.56 -3.89
CA ASP A 46 -6.99 -5.00 -4.96
C ASP A 46 -7.03 -6.52 -5.09
N THR A 47 -5.88 -7.18 -4.97
CA THR A 47 -5.81 -8.64 -4.99
C THR A 47 -6.59 -9.26 -3.83
N VAL A 48 -6.42 -8.72 -2.62
CA VAL A 48 -7.16 -9.16 -1.43
C VAL A 48 -8.67 -9.03 -1.67
N GLU A 49 -9.09 -7.91 -2.25
CA GLU A 49 -10.51 -7.67 -2.53
C GLU A 49 -11.06 -8.69 -3.53
N GLN A 50 -10.31 -8.96 -4.61
CA GLN A 50 -10.71 -9.96 -5.62
C GLN A 50 -10.78 -11.36 -5.02
N LEU A 51 -9.80 -11.75 -4.21
CA LEU A 51 -9.81 -13.07 -3.56
C LEU A 51 -10.99 -13.20 -2.59
N GLN A 52 -11.28 -12.13 -1.84
CA GLN A 52 -12.42 -12.11 -0.93
C GLN A 52 -13.75 -12.26 -1.69
N GLU A 53 -13.88 -11.61 -2.83
CA GLU A 53 -15.06 -11.72 -3.68
C GLU A 53 -15.23 -13.16 -4.20
N VAL A 54 -14.15 -13.80 -4.62
CA VAL A 54 -14.17 -15.19 -5.08
C VAL A 54 -14.66 -16.11 -3.96
N LEU A 55 -14.13 -15.94 -2.73
CA LEU A 55 -14.54 -16.75 -1.59
C LEU A 55 -15.99 -16.49 -1.16
N THR A 56 -16.44 -15.26 -1.27
CA THR A 56 -17.84 -14.91 -0.97
C THR A 56 -18.78 -15.57 -1.97
N ARG A 57 -18.39 -15.58 -3.25
CA ARG A 57 -19.18 -16.22 -4.30
C ARG A 57 -19.17 -17.74 -4.20
N ASP A 58 -18.01 -18.34 -3.99
CA ASP A 58 -17.80 -19.79 -4.09
C ASP A 58 -17.89 -20.52 -2.75
N GLY A 59 -17.74 -19.81 -1.62
CA GLY A 59 -17.61 -20.42 -0.29
C GLY A 59 -16.17 -20.88 -0.01
N LEU A 60 -15.93 -21.26 1.23
CA LEU A 60 -14.58 -21.64 1.69
C LEU A 60 -14.14 -23.03 1.25
N LEU A 61 -15.11 -23.88 0.88
CA LEU A 61 -14.84 -25.26 0.49
C LEU A 61 -15.14 -25.45 -0.98
N THR A 62 -14.37 -26.30 -1.61
CA THR A 62 -14.60 -26.77 -2.98
C THR A 62 -14.53 -28.28 -3.00
N THR A 63 -14.92 -28.89 -4.13
CA THR A 63 -14.91 -30.34 -4.29
C THR A 63 -13.59 -30.79 -4.89
N GLY A 64 -12.93 -31.74 -4.23
CA GLY A 64 -11.71 -32.33 -4.76
C GLY A 64 -11.98 -33.31 -5.91
N SER A 65 -10.93 -33.86 -6.51
CA SER A 65 -10.97 -34.72 -7.69
C SER A 65 -11.74 -36.02 -7.48
N VAL A 66 -11.84 -36.48 -6.24
CA VAL A 66 -12.61 -37.68 -5.89
C VAL A 66 -13.86 -37.37 -5.08
N GLY A 67 -14.35 -36.13 -5.16
CA GLY A 67 -15.59 -35.72 -4.53
C GLY A 67 -15.48 -35.30 -3.07
N GLN A 68 -14.28 -35.32 -2.49
CA GLN A 68 -14.07 -34.92 -1.09
C GLN A 68 -14.09 -33.38 -0.95
N PRO A 69 -14.54 -32.85 0.19
CA PRO A 69 -14.41 -31.42 0.46
C PRO A 69 -12.94 -31.04 0.63
N ARG A 70 -12.59 -29.87 0.13
CA ARG A 70 -11.25 -29.32 0.34
C ARG A 70 -11.33 -27.79 0.39
N ALA A 71 -10.32 -27.17 1.00
CA ALA A 71 -10.26 -25.72 1.08
C ALA A 71 -10.17 -25.11 -0.32
N HIS A 72 -10.91 -24.02 -0.54
CA HIS A 72 -10.82 -23.27 -1.79
C HIS A 72 -9.39 -22.75 -1.97
N PRO A 73 -8.78 -22.89 -3.16
CA PRO A 73 -7.41 -22.41 -3.38
C PRO A 73 -7.19 -20.93 -3.05
N ALA A 74 -8.21 -20.10 -3.26
CA ALA A 74 -8.12 -18.68 -2.98
C ALA A 74 -7.93 -18.37 -1.49
N LEU A 75 -8.27 -19.29 -0.59
CA LEU A 75 -8.13 -19.06 0.85
C LEU A 75 -6.68 -18.92 1.27
N ALA A 76 -5.81 -19.81 0.79
CA ALA A 76 -4.36 -19.72 1.08
C ALA A 76 -3.75 -18.45 0.44
N GLU A 77 -4.16 -18.14 -0.78
CA GLU A 77 -3.69 -16.93 -1.47
C GLU A 77 -4.11 -15.67 -0.73
N LEU A 78 -5.33 -15.63 -0.22
CA LEU A 78 -5.83 -14.49 0.56
C LEU A 78 -5.01 -14.31 1.85
N ARG A 79 -4.75 -15.41 2.56
CA ARG A 79 -3.94 -15.38 3.78
C ARG A 79 -2.52 -14.87 3.48
N GLY A 80 -1.90 -15.39 2.44
CA GLY A 80 -0.56 -14.97 2.03
C GLY A 80 -0.51 -13.50 1.63
N SER A 81 -1.49 -13.04 0.86
CA SER A 81 -1.58 -11.65 0.44
C SER A 81 -1.77 -10.70 1.62
N ARG A 82 -2.61 -11.07 2.59
CA ARG A 82 -2.82 -10.28 3.80
C ARG A 82 -1.57 -10.21 4.66
N LEU A 83 -0.86 -11.32 4.78
CA LEU A 83 0.39 -11.36 5.54
C LEU A 83 1.45 -10.46 4.89
N LEU A 84 1.60 -10.56 3.58
CA LEU A 84 2.53 -9.71 2.83
C LEU A 84 2.14 -8.23 2.94
N LEU A 85 0.86 -7.91 2.79
CA LEU A 85 0.36 -6.55 2.96
C LEU A 85 0.71 -5.99 4.34
N GLY A 86 0.50 -6.78 5.40
CA GLY A 86 0.87 -6.38 6.75
C GLY A 86 2.35 -6.07 6.89
N ARG A 87 3.21 -6.88 6.28
CA ARG A 87 4.67 -6.64 6.28
C ARG A 87 5.03 -5.35 5.55
N LEU A 88 4.45 -5.12 4.39
CA LEU A 88 4.72 -3.90 3.61
C LEU A 88 4.25 -2.65 4.34
N LEU A 89 3.08 -2.71 4.96
CA LEU A 89 2.57 -1.59 5.76
C LEU A 89 3.47 -1.30 6.96
N SER A 90 4.01 -2.34 7.59
CA SER A 90 4.97 -2.19 8.69
C SER A 90 6.27 -1.54 8.22
N GLN A 91 6.75 -1.91 7.05
CA GLN A 91 7.95 -1.30 6.45
C GLN A 91 7.71 0.16 6.09
N LEU A 92 6.52 0.45 5.59
CA LEU A 92 6.14 1.80 5.21
C LEU A 92 6.09 2.73 6.44
N ALA A 93 5.56 2.24 7.56
CA ALA A 93 5.58 2.91 8.87
C ALA A 93 5.22 4.40 8.82
N LEU A 94 4.11 4.72 8.17
CA LEU A 94 3.65 6.10 8.06
C LEU A 94 3.21 6.62 9.44
N PRO A 95 3.56 7.87 9.78
CA PRO A 95 3.15 8.45 11.06
C PRO A 95 1.66 8.74 11.11
N ASP A 96 1.16 9.02 12.33
CA ASP A 96 -0.25 9.30 12.56
C ASP A 96 -0.69 10.53 11.76
N PRO A 97 -1.72 10.41 10.91
CA PRO A 97 -2.23 11.55 10.14
C PRO A 97 -2.92 12.63 10.98
N ALA A 98 -3.13 12.42 12.27
CA ALA A 98 -3.71 13.43 13.15
C ALA A 98 -2.92 14.75 13.14
N ASP A 99 -1.63 14.70 12.80
CA ASP A 99 -0.79 15.89 12.71
C ASP A 99 -0.86 16.60 11.35
N GLY A 100 -1.75 16.17 10.47
CA GLY A 100 -1.93 16.75 9.13
C GLY A 100 -0.99 16.15 8.09
N VAL A 101 -0.84 16.84 6.95
CA VAL A 101 0.07 16.39 5.89
C VAL A 101 1.50 16.48 6.39
N MET A 102 2.23 15.37 6.33
CA MET A 102 3.58 15.31 6.85
C MET A 102 4.41 14.29 6.08
N SER A 103 5.71 14.38 6.26
CA SER A 103 6.65 13.40 5.74
C SER A 103 6.67 12.18 6.64
N SER A 104 6.85 10.99 6.06
CA SER A 104 7.17 9.81 6.83
C SER A 104 8.51 10.00 7.56
N PRO A 105 8.81 9.20 8.61
CA PRO A 105 10.10 9.28 9.29
C PRO A 105 11.29 9.10 8.34
N ALA A 106 11.18 8.20 7.37
CA ALA A 106 12.25 7.99 6.39
C ALA A 106 12.44 9.21 5.49
N SER A 107 11.33 9.80 4.99
CA SER A 107 11.38 11.01 4.18
C SER A 107 11.90 12.20 4.96
N ALA A 108 11.51 12.33 6.23
CA ALA A 108 11.99 13.41 7.10
C ALA A 108 13.51 13.30 7.31
N ARG A 109 14.01 12.09 7.55
CA ARG A 109 15.46 11.87 7.69
C ARG A 109 16.19 12.17 6.40
N ALA A 110 15.68 11.75 5.26
CA ALA A 110 16.28 12.00 3.96
C ALA A 110 16.34 13.50 3.66
N ARG A 111 15.27 14.22 3.95
CA ARG A 111 15.24 15.68 3.78
C ARG A 111 16.22 16.40 4.69
N LYS A 112 16.29 15.97 5.94
CA LYS A 112 17.24 16.54 6.89
C LYS A 112 18.68 16.32 6.41
N ALA A 113 19.00 15.13 5.93
CA ALA A 113 20.32 14.82 5.37
C ALA A 113 20.61 15.67 4.12
N ALA A 114 19.64 15.83 3.24
CA ALA A 114 19.79 16.66 2.04
C ALA A 114 20.01 18.13 2.40
N ARG A 115 19.28 18.66 3.37
CA ARG A 115 19.48 20.04 3.85
C ARG A 115 20.84 20.22 4.46
N ALA A 116 21.33 19.27 5.24
CA ALA A 116 22.67 19.34 5.83
C ALA A 116 23.75 19.35 4.76
N ARG A 117 23.51 18.68 3.63
CA ARG A 117 24.49 18.54 2.54
C ARG A 117 24.40 19.66 1.50
N TRP A 118 23.18 20.06 1.14
CA TRP A 118 22.92 20.90 -0.02
C TRP A 118 22.14 22.19 0.28
N GLY A 119 21.51 22.28 1.44
CA GLY A 119 20.68 23.42 1.79
C GLY A 119 21.49 24.61 2.27
N PRO A 120 20.83 25.79 2.36
CA PRO A 120 21.48 26.95 2.98
C PRO A 120 21.78 26.64 4.43
N ARG A 121 22.96 27.04 4.87
CA ARG A 121 23.37 26.86 6.27
C ARG A 121 22.49 27.74 7.15
N ALA A 122 21.88 27.11 8.15
CA ALA A 122 21.19 27.85 9.17
C ALA A 122 22.21 28.67 9.94
N SER A 123 21.99 29.96 10.01
CA SER A 123 22.84 30.87 10.80
C SER A 123 22.48 30.78 12.27
#